data_5ffc415d53d83f3a0195c441575f4116
#
_entry.id   5ffc415d53d83f3a0195c441575f4116
#
_cell.length_a   1.000
_cell.length_b   1.000
_cell.length_c   1.000
_cell.angle_alpha   90.00
_cell.angle_beta   90.00
_cell.angle_gamma   90.00
#
_symmetry.space_group_name_H-M   'P 1'
#
loop_
_entity.id
_entity.type
_entity.pdbx_description
1 polymer ?
#
loop_
_entity_poly.entity_id
_entity_poly.type
_entity_poly.pdbx_seq_one_letter_code
_entity_poly.pdbx_strand_id
1 'polypeptide(L)'
;LQNMVDELNRLIDDADKARAADRQFIEDLRGVDNQYDGPWRKTIVDEDFTDGYMAKKSSWQTIAGDFQLRRGLGLYSDVQARQQPAPGSSSQTSSEEAAALLIGAIFDQAMKKDKKETATSRQHDDYASIASKKTVSNAFAIDMTLDVSSLEGQFEIGVYQGNPNGNGYRLVFQPGAGNGSIELLRLGSRGKSIIDLRDKLSAKGDQIHRLQWTRTKVGNMSISLNGKTILQTADRSFKDKYTGIVMNKQGGAFAVKQLTVQGT
;
A
#
# COMPACT_ATOMS: atom_id res chain seq x y z
N LEU A 1 -3.93 11.49 26.24
CA LEU A 1 -3.18 11.88 25.03
C LEU A 1 -4.01 12.83 24.17
N GLN A 2 -5.29 12.49 23.85
CA GLN A 2 -6.14 13.31 22.96
C GLN A 2 -6.35 14.73 23.50
N ASN A 3 -6.66 14.89 24.78
CA ASN A 3 -6.85 16.24 25.36
C ASN A 3 -5.60 17.12 25.22
N MET A 4 -4.42 16.51 25.19
CA MET A 4 -3.15 17.22 24.99
C MET A 4 -2.99 17.61 23.50
N VAL A 5 -3.39 16.74 22.57
CA VAL A 5 -3.37 17.00 21.13
C VAL A 5 -4.39 18.08 20.76
N ASP A 6 -5.63 17.99 21.29
CA ASP A 6 -6.67 19.00 21.08
C ASP A 6 -6.24 20.39 21.60
N GLU A 7 -5.54 20.42 22.75
CA GLU A 7 -5.02 21.67 23.33
C GLU A 7 -3.83 22.20 22.52
N LEU A 8 -2.96 21.34 22.00
CA LEU A 8 -1.87 21.74 21.10
C LEU A 8 -2.40 22.35 19.80
N ASN A 9 -3.40 21.72 19.18
CA ASN A 9 -4.08 22.27 18.01
C ASN A 9 -4.66 23.65 18.25
N ARG A 10 -5.33 23.82 19.39
CA ARG A 10 -5.88 25.12 19.77
C ARG A 10 -4.79 26.19 19.93
N LEU A 11 -3.68 25.85 20.56
CA LEU A 11 -2.53 26.76 20.73
C LEU A 11 -1.87 27.11 19.40
N ILE A 12 -1.73 26.16 18.48
CA ILE A 12 -1.20 26.38 17.13
C ILE A 12 -2.10 27.35 16.36
N ASP A 13 -3.42 27.13 16.40
CA ASP A 13 -4.38 27.99 15.72
C ASP A 13 -4.43 29.42 16.33
N ASP A 14 -4.32 29.54 17.65
CA ASP A 14 -4.25 30.81 18.32
C ASP A 14 -2.96 31.58 17.98
N ALA A 15 -1.81 30.88 17.91
CA ALA A 15 -0.54 31.44 17.51
C ALA A 15 -0.54 31.90 16.02
N ASP A 16 -1.15 31.13 15.12
CA ASP A 16 -1.29 31.47 13.70
C ASP A 16 -2.18 32.73 13.54
N LYS A 17 -3.33 32.78 14.20
CA LYS A 17 -4.22 33.94 14.18
C LYS A 17 -3.58 35.20 14.75
N ALA A 18 -2.83 35.04 15.83
CA ALA A 18 -2.10 36.14 16.47
C ALA A 18 -0.82 36.56 15.70
N ARG A 19 -0.42 35.80 14.67
CA ARG A 19 0.88 35.93 13.99
C ARG A 19 2.06 35.93 14.98
N ALA A 20 1.94 35.11 16.02
CA ALA A 20 2.90 35.04 17.12
C ALA A 20 4.15 34.20 16.81
N ALA A 21 4.16 33.49 15.68
CA ALA A 21 5.27 32.66 15.25
C ALA A 21 5.45 32.71 13.74
N ASP A 22 6.65 32.31 13.28
CA ASP A 22 6.97 32.17 11.86
C ASP A 22 6.05 31.15 11.20
N ARG A 23 5.67 31.40 9.95
CA ARG A 23 4.73 30.56 9.20
C ARG A 23 5.27 29.14 9.00
N GLN A 24 6.57 29.00 8.73
CA GLN A 24 7.21 27.71 8.57
C GLN A 24 7.16 26.92 9.88
N PHE A 25 7.41 27.57 11.01
CA PHE A 25 7.32 26.97 12.33
C PHE A 25 5.88 26.50 12.66
N ILE A 26 4.85 27.28 12.30
CA ILE A 26 3.45 26.87 12.42
C ILE A 26 3.14 25.65 11.54
N GLU A 27 3.64 25.61 10.31
CA GLU A 27 3.48 24.48 9.39
C GLU A 27 4.20 23.23 9.92
N ASP A 28 5.39 23.37 10.48
CA ASP A 28 6.14 22.29 11.11
C ASP A 28 5.42 21.75 12.36
N LEU A 29 4.87 22.60 13.21
CA LEU A 29 4.06 22.20 14.37
C LEU A 29 2.79 21.48 13.94
N ARG A 30 2.08 21.95 12.92
CA ARG A 30 0.93 21.24 12.34
C ARG A 30 1.34 19.90 11.75
N GLY A 31 2.54 19.78 11.20
CA GLY A 31 3.10 18.52 10.73
C GLY A 31 3.30 17.51 11.86
N VAL A 32 3.84 17.95 12.99
CA VAL A 32 3.99 17.13 14.21
C VAL A 32 2.62 16.74 14.76
N ASP A 33 1.71 17.69 14.91
CA ASP A 33 0.37 17.47 15.43
C ASP A 33 -0.42 16.47 14.59
N ASN A 34 -0.42 16.60 13.25
CA ASN A 34 -1.02 15.63 12.34
C ASN A 34 -0.46 14.20 12.49
N GLN A 35 0.75 14.06 13.03
CA GLN A 35 1.37 12.77 13.31
C GLN A 35 0.78 12.09 14.56
N TYR A 36 0.28 12.89 15.51
CA TYR A 36 -0.30 12.43 16.78
C TYR A 36 -1.83 12.57 16.86
N ASP A 37 -2.43 13.49 16.11
CA ASP A 37 -3.88 13.67 16.00
C ASP A 37 -4.46 12.81 14.85
N GLY A 38 -4.09 11.55 14.83
CA GLY A 38 -4.71 10.60 13.92
C GLY A 38 -6.21 10.45 14.27
N PRO A 39 -7.14 10.87 13.41
CA PRO A 39 -8.57 10.69 13.63
C PRO A 39 -8.99 9.21 13.64
N TRP A 40 -8.03 8.32 13.56
CA TRP A 40 -8.21 6.88 13.36
C TRP A 40 -8.33 6.15 14.70
N ARG A 41 -9.54 6.16 15.28
CA ARG A 41 -9.79 5.57 16.59
C ARG A 41 -10.43 4.18 16.54
N LYS A 42 -10.99 3.83 15.39
CA LYS A 42 -11.69 2.57 15.21
C LYS A 42 -10.79 1.56 14.51
N THR A 43 -10.42 0.50 15.21
CA THR A 43 -9.76 -0.64 14.59
C THR A 43 -10.73 -1.37 13.68
N ILE A 44 -10.39 -1.46 12.39
CA ILE A 44 -11.16 -2.12 11.33
C ILE A 44 -10.61 -3.52 11.08
N VAL A 45 -9.28 -3.62 11.00
CA VAL A 45 -8.53 -4.87 10.86
C VAL A 45 -7.42 -4.87 11.88
N ASP A 46 -7.26 -6.01 12.53
CA ASP A 46 -6.16 -6.29 13.45
C ASP A 46 -5.81 -7.76 13.28
N GLU A 47 -4.75 -8.03 12.54
CA GLU A 47 -4.30 -9.38 12.19
C GLU A 47 -2.85 -9.57 12.63
N ASP A 48 -2.64 -10.57 13.46
CA ASP A 48 -1.32 -11.15 13.70
C ASP A 48 -1.26 -12.49 12.96
N PHE A 49 -0.70 -12.46 11.77
CA PHE A 49 -0.61 -13.66 10.95
C PHE A 49 0.48 -14.63 11.43
N THR A 50 1.30 -14.24 12.42
CA THR A 50 2.41 -15.08 12.91
C THR A 50 1.96 -16.25 13.78
N ASP A 51 0.74 -16.19 14.31
CA ASP A 51 0.12 -17.30 15.06
C ASP A 51 -0.30 -18.47 14.14
N GLY A 52 -0.36 -18.23 12.82
CA GLY A 52 -0.76 -19.19 11.80
C GLY A 52 -2.27 -19.29 11.59
N TYR A 53 -3.03 -18.35 12.11
CA TYR A 53 -4.49 -18.29 12.00
C TYR A 53 -4.94 -16.92 11.53
N MET A 54 -6.06 -16.88 10.82
CA MET A 54 -6.79 -15.64 10.58
C MET A 54 -7.61 -15.27 11.82
N ALA A 55 -7.73 -13.99 12.13
CA ALA A 55 -8.61 -13.54 13.22
C ALA A 55 -10.03 -14.07 13.03
N LYS A 56 -10.72 -14.44 14.11
CA LYS A 56 -12.06 -15.08 14.09
C LYS A 56 -13.12 -14.34 13.27
N LYS A 57 -12.96 -13.03 13.08
CA LYS A 57 -13.85 -12.19 12.28
C LYS A 57 -13.20 -11.72 10.97
N SER A 58 -12.14 -12.41 10.56
CA SER A 58 -11.46 -12.13 9.31
C SER A 58 -12.42 -12.32 8.12
N SER A 59 -12.28 -11.46 7.14
CA SER A 59 -13.07 -11.51 5.89
C SER A 59 -12.16 -11.58 4.66
N TRP A 60 -10.98 -12.13 4.83
CA TRP A 60 -10.01 -12.32 3.76
C TRP A 60 -10.45 -13.41 2.79
N GLN A 61 -10.32 -13.13 1.50
CA GLN A 61 -10.61 -14.04 0.41
C GLN A 61 -9.47 -13.98 -0.61
N THR A 62 -8.91 -15.14 -0.95
CA THR A 62 -7.96 -15.24 -2.06
C THR A 62 -8.69 -14.96 -3.37
N ILE A 63 -8.18 -14.03 -4.15
CA ILE A 63 -8.69 -13.60 -5.45
C ILE A 63 -7.95 -14.31 -6.58
N ALA A 64 -6.62 -14.45 -6.42
CA ALA A 64 -5.75 -15.13 -7.37
C ALA A 64 -4.52 -15.68 -6.67
N GLY A 65 -3.89 -16.67 -7.29
CA GLY A 65 -2.69 -17.33 -6.74
C GLY A 65 -2.95 -18.02 -5.41
N ASP A 66 -1.91 -18.19 -4.63
CA ASP A 66 -1.95 -18.86 -3.34
C ASP A 66 -1.37 -17.99 -2.23
N PHE A 67 -2.15 -17.83 -1.14
CA PHE A 67 -1.72 -17.25 0.11
C PHE A 67 -1.88 -18.27 1.22
N GLN A 68 -0.81 -18.54 1.93
CA GLN A 68 -0.74 -19.51 3.03
C GLN A 68 -0.38 -18.82 4.33
N LEU A 69 -1.00 -19.25 5.41
CA LEU A 69 -0.60 -18.88 6.76
C LEU A 69 0.43 -19.90 7.25
N ARG A 70 1.60 -19.38 7.61
CA ARG A 70 2.67 -20.19 8.20
C ARG A 70 3.05 -19.63 9.55
N ARG A 71 2.92 -20.48 10.58
CA ARG A 71 3.24 -20.09 11.96
C ARG A 71 4.68 -19.56 12.05
N GLY A 72 4.85 -18.39 12.69
CA GLY A 72 6.13 -17.70 12.83
C GLY A 72 6.55 -16.90 11.60
N LEU A 73 6.07 -17.23 10.39
CA LEU A 73 6.36 -16.50 9.16
C LEU A 73 5.32 -15.44 8.86
N GLY A 74 4.03 -15.78 8.95
CA GLY A 74 2.91 -14.89 8.66
C GLY A 74 2.10 -15.33 7.44
N LEU A 75 1.39 -14.38 6.83
CA LEU A 75 0.65 -14.54 5.58
C LEU A 75 1.64 -14.49 4.41
N TYR A 76 1.95 -15.64 3.88
CA TYR A 76 2.99 -15.85 2.89
C TYR A 76 2.41 -16.32 1.56
N SER A 77 3.05 -15.95 0.47
CA SER A 77 2.75 -16.47 -0.86
C SER A 77 4.05 -16.87 -1.56
N ASP A 78 4.07 -18.07 -2.12
CA ASP A 78 5.22 -18.65 -2.82
C ASP A 78 5.04 -18.57 -4.33
N VAL A 79 4.72 -17.38 -4.85
CA VAL A 79 4.70 -17.15 -6.28
C VAL A 79 6.07 -16.67 -6.73
N GLN A 80 6.68 -17.38 -7.66
CA GLN A 80 8.02 -17.10 -8.15
C GLN A 80 8.00 -16.08 -9.27
N ALA A 81 8.98 -15.17 -9.30
CA ALA A 81 9.16 -14.29 -10.44
C ALA A 81 9.47 -15.14 -11.69
N ARG A 82 8.76 -14.89 -12.80
CA ARG A 82 9.18 -15.45 -14.08
C ARG A 82 10.58 -14.96 -14.39
N GLN A 83 11.52 -15.87 -14.60
CA GLN A 83 12.75 -15.54 -15.29
C GLN A 83 12.36 -15.05 -16.68
N GLN A 84 12.53 -13.75 -16.96
CA GLN A 84 12.43 -13.27 -18.32
C GLN A 84 13.47 -14.01 -19.15
N PRO A 85 13.11 -14.55 -20.34
CA PRO A 85 14.12 -15.01 -21.28
C PRO A 85 15.08 -13.85 -21.51
N ALA A 86 16.39 -14.12 -21.46
CA ALA A 86 17.41 -13.11 -21.72
C ALA A 86 17.04 -12.34 -22.99
N PRO A 87 17.06 -11.00 -23.03
CA PRO A 87 16.70 -10.25 -24.21
C PRO A 87 17.70 -10.59 -25.31
N GLY A 88 17.21 -11.34 -26.31
CA GLY A 88 17.87 -11.41 -27.60
C GLY A 88 17.93 -9.99 -28.17
N SER A 89 19.13 -9.50 -28.34
CA SER A 89 19.51 -8.22 -28.95
C SER A 89 18.44 -7.57 -29.82
N SER A 90 17.85 -6.47 -29.36
CA SER A 90 17.60 -5.23 -30.08
C SER A 90 16.63 -4.30 -29.35
N SER A 91 17.05 -3.06 -29.28
CA SER A 91 16.36 -1.84 -28.86
C SER A 91 16.43 -1.45 -27.39
N GLN A 92 17.21 -0.38 -27.17
CA GLN A 92 17.27 0.43 -25.96
C GLN A 92 15.89 1.08 -25.69
N THR A 93 15.14 0.50 -24.76
CA THR A 93 14.01 1.19 -24.14
C THR A 93 14.43 1.54 -22.72
N SER A 94 14.21 2.78 -22.30
CA SER A 94 14.58 3.25 -20.97
C SER A 94 13.84 2.43 -19.90
N SER A 95 14.49 2.20 -18.76
CA SER A 95 13.96 1.39 -17.66
C SER A 95 12.60 1.86 -17.12
N GLU A 96 12.25 3.13 -17.30
CA GLU A 96 10.96 3.72 -16.93
C GLU A 96 9.80 3.29 -17.83
N GLU A 97 10.04 3.18 -19.15
CA GLU A 97 9.04 2.70 -20.10
C GLU A 97 8.78 1.19 -19.96
N ALA A 98 9.81 0.42 -19.63
CA ALA A 98 9.67 -1.03 -19.42
C ALA A 98 8.83 -1.35 -18.17
N ALA A 99 9.00 -0.62 -17.06
CA ALA A 99 8.18 -0.78 -15.86
C ALA A 99 6.73 -0.38 -16.11
N ALA A 100 6.47 0.72 -16.81
CA ALA A 100 5.13 1.17 -17.15
C ALA A 100 4.39 0.19 -18.08
N LEU A 101 5.09 -0.42 -19.04
CA LEU A 101 4.54 -1.40 -19.97
C LEU A 101 4.20 -2.74 -19.28
N LEU A 102 5.04 -3.21 -18.35
CA LEU A 102 4.80 -4.45 -17.59
C LEU A 102 3.55 -4.34 -16.70
N ILE A 103 3.40 -3.25 -15.99
CA ILE A 103 2.25 -3.02 -15.10
C ILE A 103 0.96 -2.77 -15.92
N GLY A 104 1.07 -2.10 -17.07
CA GLY A 104 -0.04 -1.86 -18.01
C GLY A 104 -0.57 -3.14 -18.64
N ALA A 105 0.29 -4.07 -19.03
CA ALA A 105 -0.08 -5.32 -19.68
C ALA A 105 -0.85 -6.28 -18.76
N ILE A 106 -0.53 -6.31 -17.46
CA ILE A 106 -1.22 -7.16 -16.48
C ILE A 106 -2.62 -6.61 -16.18
N PHE A 107 -2.77 -5.28 -16.15
CA PHE A 107 -4.04 -4.64 -15.86
C PHE A 107 -5.04 -4.75 -17.03
N ASP A 108 -4.56 -4.62 -18.27
CA ASP A 108 -5.40 -4.70 -19.48
C ASP A 108 -5.98 -6.13 -19.68
N GLN A 109 -5.25 -7.14 -19.22
CA GLN A 109 -5.69 -8.54 -19.26
C GLN A 109 -6.74 -8.88 -18.20
N ALA A 110 -6.72 -8.20 -17.04
CA ALA A 110 -7.72 -8.40 -15.98
C ALA A 110 -9.09 -7.76 -16.32
N MET A 111 -9.11 -6.74 -17.17
CA MET A 111 -10.33 -6.01 -17.56
C MET A 111 -11.07 -6.60 -18.76
N LYS A 112 -10.47 -7.52 -19.54
CA LYS A 112 -11.07 -8.09 -20.76
C LYS A 112 -11.88 -9.38 -20.56
N LYS A 113 -12.25 -9.73 -19.32
CA LYS A 113 -12.94 -10.99 -19.03
C LYS A 113 -14.48 -10.89 -19.04
N ASP A 114 -15.05 -10.41 -20.15
CA ASP A 114 -16.48 -10.59 -20.48
C ASP A 114 -16.68 -11.03 -21.93
N LYS A 115 -15.92 -12.01 -22.40
CA LYS A 115 -16.27 -12.80 -23.59
C LYS A 115 -15.82 -14.25 -23.38
N LYS A 116 -16.81 -15.12 -23.40
CA LYS A 116 -16.77 -16.56 -23.34
C LYS A 116 -15.89 -17.11 -24.49
N GLU A 117 -14.67 -17.50 -24.16
CA GLU A 117 -13.91 -18.43 -24.98
C GLU A 117 -13.05 -19.30 -24.06
N THR A 118 -13.18 -20.61 -24.26
CA THR A 118 -12.39 -21.68 -23.67
C THR A 118 -10.91 -21.51 -24.04
N ALA A 119 -10.21 -20.68 -23.32
CA ALA A 119 -8.77 -20.64 -23.32
C ALA A 119 -8.27 -21.24 -22.00
N THR A 120 -7.55 -22.34 -22.10
CA THR A 120 -6.77 -22.99 -21.05
C THR A 120 -6.18 -21.91 -20.16
N SER A 121 -6.60 -21.86 -18.89
CA SER A 121 -6.13 -20.91 -17.89
C SER A 121 -4.60 -21.09 -17.74
N ARG A 122 -3.82 -20.25 -18.44
CA ARG A 122 -2.45 -20.01 -18.05
C ARG A 122 -2.50 -19.21 -16.77
N GLN A 123 -2.51 -19.93 -15.65
CA GLN A 123 -2.38 -19.42 -14.32
C GLN A 123 -1.12 -18.54 -14.31
N HIS A 124 -1.24 -17.26 -13.94
CA HIS A 124 -0.08 -16.41 -13.71
C HIS A 124 0.60 -16.92 -12.44
N ASP A 125 1.59 -17.78 -12.61
CA ASP A 125 2.32 -18.41 -11.51
C ASP A 125 3.15 -17.41 -10.67
N ASP A 126 3.25 -16.16 -11.12
CA ASP A 126 4.01 -15.07 -10.52
C ASP A 126 3.18 -14.04 -9.76
N TYR A 127 1.83 -14.20 -9.71
CA TYR A 127 0.91 -13.22 -9.11
C TYR A 127 -0.01 -13.89 -8.09
N ALA A 128 -0.14 -13.24 -6.93
CA ALA A 128 -1.14 -13.59 -5.93
C ALA A 128 -1.87 -12.35 -5.43
N SER A 129 -3.16 -12.52 -5.12
CA SER A 129 -4.04 -11.45 -4.63
C SER A 129 -4.97 -11.98 -3.57
N ILE A 130 -5.08 -11.25 -2.46
CA ILE A 130 -6.01 -11.51 -1.36
C ILE A 130 -6.70 -10.21 -0.96
N ALA A 131 -7.99 -10.27 -0.69
CA ALA A 131 -8.76 -9.10 -0.33
C ALA A 131 -9.68 -9.33 0.87
N SER A 132 -9.94 -8.28 1.61
CA SER A 132 -10.90 -8.23 2.72
C SER A 132 -12.00 -7.22 2.42
N LYS A 133 -13.26 -7.59 2.63
CA LYS A 133 -14.45 -6.74 2.45
C LYS A 133 -14.77 -5.91 3.71
N LYS A 134 -13.79 -5.62 4.54
CA LYS A 134 -13.96 -4.70 5.67
C LYS A 134 -13.99 -3.27 5.18
N THR A 135 -15.12 -2.62 5.33
CA THR A 135 -15.28 -1.20 4.96
C THR A 135 -14.27 -0.33 5.69
N VAL A 136 -13.49 0.43 4.92
CA VAL A 136 -12.50 1.38 5.45
C VAL A 136 -13.01 2.79 5.23
N SER A 137 -12.94 3.62 6.25
CA SER A 137 -13.30 5.04 6.14
C SER A 137 -12.37 5.77 5.18
N ASN A 138 -12.82 6.92 4.68
CA ASN A 138 -12.03 7.75 3.79
C ASN A 138 -10.73 8.24 4.46
N ALA A 139 -10.77 8.52 5.77
CA ALA A 139 -9.60 8.72 6.59
C ALA A 139 -9.20 7.39 7.24
N PHE A 140 -7.95 6.98 7.06
CA PHE A 140 -7.44 5.70 7.56
C PHE A 140 -5.95 5.74 7.92
N ALA A 141 -5.55 4.80 8.76
CA ALA A 141 -4.17 4.47 9.01
C ALA A 141 -3.96 2.97 8.80
N ILE A 142 -2.98 2.61 8.01
CA ILE A 142 -2.51 1.24 7.78
C ILE A 142 -1.11 1.14 8.39
N ASP A 143 -0.91 0.16 9.25
CA ASP A 143 0.38 -0.22 9.83
C ASP A 143 0.62 -1.69 9.53
N MET A 144 1.70 -1.99 8.83
CA MET A 144 2.00 -3.33 8.36
C MET A 144 3.44 -3.69 8.64
N THR A 145 3.65 -4.89 9.16
CA THR A 145 4.98 -5.51 9.28
C THR A 145 5.16 -6.52 8.17
N LEU A 146 6.11 -6.25 7.28
CA LEU A 146 6.41 -7.05 6.10
C LEU A 146 7.80 -7.66 6.22
N ASP A 147 7.88 -8.98 6.12
CA ASP A 147 9.12 -9.73 5.98
C ASP A 147 9.46 -9.85 4.50
N VAL A 148 10.64 -9.39 4.12
CA VAL A 148 11.15 -9.35 2.75
C VAL A 148 12.34 -10.27 2.66
N SER A 149 12.15 -11.48 2.15
CA SER A 149 13.23 -12.48 2.00
C SER A 149 13.89 -12.42 0.62
N SER A 150 13.39 -11.60 -0.31
CA SER A 150 13.96 -11.41 -1.64
C SER A 150 13.96 -9.93 -2.02
N LEU A 151 14.99 -9.49 -2.73
CA LEU A 151 15.03 -8.15 -3.33
C LEU A 151 14.31 -8.07 -4.68
N GLU A 152 13.79 -9.18 -5.17
CA GLU A 152 13.03 -9.28 -6.40
C GLU A 152 11.52 -9.18 -6.13
N GLY A 153 10.77 -8.79 -7.17
CA GLY A 153 9.33 -8.70 -7.13
C GLY A 153 8.80 -7.43 -6.46
N GLN A 154 7.49 -7.41 -6.27
CA GLN A 154 6.79 -6.28 -5.64
C GLN A 154 5.67 -6.76 -4.74
N PHE A 155 5.39 -5.97 -3.73
CA PHE A 155 4.26 -6.13 -2.83
C PHE A 155 3.39 -4.88 -2.89
N GLU A 156 2.07 -5.07 -2.95
CA GLU A 156 1.10 -3.98 -2.96
C GLU A 156 0.14 -4.13 -1.78
N ILE A 157 -0.17 -3.02 -1.13
CA ILE A 157 -1.32 -2.90 -0.25
C ILE A 157 -2.20 -1.74 -0.69
N GLY A 158 -3.51 -1.93 -0.65
CA GLY A 158 -4.41 -0.89 -1.10
C GLY A 158 -5.79 -0.93 -0.49
N VAL A 159 -6.50 0.17 -0.68
CA VAL A 159 -7.92 0.31 -0.38
C VAL A 159 -8.69 0.45 -1.69
N TYR A 160 -9.90 -0.14 -1.78
CA TYR A 160 -10.65 -0.18 -3.02
C TYR A 160 -12.14 0.15 -2.84
N GLN A 161 -12.77 0.66 -3.90
CA GLN A 161 -14.21 0.84 -4.01
C GLN A 161 -14.76 -0.14 -5.07
N GLY A 162 -15.84 -0.83 -4.73
CA GLY A 162 -16.43 -1.84 -5.58
C GLY A 162 -15.73 -3.19 -5.50
N ASN A 163 -14.88 -3.49 -6.47
CA ASN A 163 -14.10 -4.73 -6.50
C ASN A 163 -12.63 -4.52 -6.18
N PRO A 164 -11.88 -5.56 -5.78
CA PRO A 164 -10.48 -5.43 -5.38
C PRO A 164 -9.54 -4.82 -6.44
N ASN A 165 -9.84 -5.02 -7.72
CA ASN A 165 -9.07 -4.44 -8.82
C ASN A 165 -9.68 -3.11 -9.33
N GLY A 166 -10.70 -2.60 -8.65
CA GLY A 166 -11.40 -1.38 -8.99
C GLY A 166 -10.73 -0.11 -8.50
N ASN A 167 -11.54 0.95 -8.49
CA ASN A 167 -11.10 2.28 -8.05
C ASN A 167 -10.52 2.26 -6.63
N GLY A 168 -9.51 3.09 -6.39
CA GLY A 168 -8.92 3.19 -5.06
C GLY A 168 -7.46 3.62 -5.10
N TYR A 169 -6.76 3.38 -4.00
CA TYR A 169 -5.33 3.64 -3.90
C TYR A 169 -4.55 2.34 -3.72
N ARG A 170 -3.32 2.33 -4.22
CA ARG A 170 -2.35 1.26 -4.04
C ARG A 170 -1.02 1.86 -3.61
N LEU A 171 -0.43 1.27 -2.61
CA LEU A 171 0.94 1.50 -2.23
C LEU A 171 1.75 0.29 -2.68
N VAL A 172 2.63 0.50 -3.63
CA VAL A 172 3.50 -0.53 -4.23
C VAL A 172 4.88 -0.40 -3.62
N PHE A 173 5.38 -1.45 -3.05
CA PHE A 173 6.73 -1.55 -2.51
C PHE A 173 7.55 -2.53 -3.36
N GLN A 174 8.61 -2.03 -3.95
CA GLN A 174 9.63 -2.82 -4.64
C GLN A 174 10.92 -2.74 -3.81
N PRO A 175 11.34 -3.83 -3.17
CA PRO A 175 12.63 -3.85 -2.50
C PRO A 175 13.78 -3.78 -3.52
N GLY A 176 14.95 -3.33 -3.09
CA GLY A 176 16.12 -3.27 -3.97
C GLY A 176 17.35 -2.79 -3.22
N ALA A 177 18.52 -3.25 -3.61
CA ALA A 177 19.80 -2.85 -3.03
C ALA A 177 20.24 -1.47 -3.56
N GLY A 178 19.48 -0.42 -3.21
CA GLY A 178 19.72 0.95 -3.67
C GLY A 178 18.97 1.35 -4.94
N ASN A 179 18.17 0.45 -5.52
CA ASN A 179 17.30 0.70 -6.67
C ASN A 179 15.82 0.35 -6.38
N GLY A 180 15.47 0.13 -5.11
CA GLY A 180 14.10 -0.10 -4.71
C GLY A 180 13.22 1.15 -4.84
N SER A 181 11.90 0.97 -4.81
CA SER A 181 10.94 2.08 -4.87
C SER A 181 9.73 1.87 -3.99
N ILE A 182 9.08 2.96 -3.65
CA ILE A 182 7.70 2.99 -3.14
C ILE A 182 6.91 3.95 -4.03
N GLU A 183 5.80 3.45 -4.56
CA GLU A 183 4.89 4.20 -5.41
C GLU A 183 3.51 4.28 -4.78
N LEU A 184 2.93 5.47 -4.75
CA LEU A 184 1.53 5.67 -4.42
C LEU A 184 0.73 5.87 -5.70
N LEU A 185 -0.21 4.98 -5.94
CA LEU A 185 -1.01 4.93 -7.15
C LEU A 185 -2.47 5.23 -6.84
N ARG A 186 -3.12 5.91 -7.77
CA ARG A 186 -4.57 6.02 -7.85
C ARG A 186 -5.07 5.18 -9.02
N LEU A 187 -6.01 4.29 -8.75
CA LEU A 187 -6.78 3.55 -9.75
C LEU A 187 -8.14 4.20 -9.91
N GLY A 188 -8.52 4.50 -11.12
CA GLY A 188 -9.81 5.11 -11.45
C GLY A 188 -10.34 4.63 -12.78
N SER A 189 -11.51 5.10 -13.19
CA SER A 189 -12.16 4.72 -14.46
C SER A 189 -11.31 5.05 -15.71
N ARG A 190 -10.37 5.98 -15.59
CA ARG A 190 -9.43 6.36 -16.67
C ARG A 190 -8.12 5.58 -16.62
N GLY A 191 -8.02 4.57 -15.75
CA GLY A 191 -6.82 3.78 -15.56
C GLY A 191 -6.03 4.17 -14.31
N LYS A 192 -4.74 3.83 -14.34
CA LYS A 192 -3.79 4.01 -13.26
C LYS A 192 -3.06 5.36 -13.40
N SER A 193 -2.86 6.05 -12.28
CA SER A 193 -2.07 7.28 -12.20
C SER A 193 -1.11 7.20 -11.02
N ILE A 194 0.16 7.53 -11.21
CA ILE A 194 1.11 7.72 -10.13
C ILE A 194 0.78 9.05 -9.45
N ILE A 195 0.56 9.04 -8.13
CA ILE A 195 0.36 10.26 -7.33
C ILE A 195 1.71 10.76 -6.85
N ASP A 196 2.54 9.84 -6.36
CA ASP A 196 3.86 10.15 -5.82
C ASP A 196 4.75 8.90 -5.88
N LEU A 197 6.07 9.12 -5.98
CA LEU A 197 7.07 8.07 -6.13
C LEU A 197 8.33 8.42 -5.35
N ARG A 198 8.86 7.46 -4.62
CA ARG A 198 10.22 7.50 -4.07
C ARG A 198 11.03 6.35 -4.63
N ASP A 199 12.02 6.66 -5.43
CA ASP A 199 13.01 5.73 -5.98
C ASP A 199 14.29 5.67 -5.13
N LYS A 200 15.23 4.83 -5.53
CA LYS A 200 16.55 4.65 -4.90
C LYS A 200 16.47 4.32 -3.41
N LEU A 201 15.44 3.56 -3.04
CA LEU A 201 15.35 3.01 -1.70
C LEU A 201 16.34 1.85 -1.55
N SER A 202 17.05 1.84 -0.43
CA SER A 202 17.86 0.70 -0.03
C SER A 202 17.06 -0.12 0.98
N ALA A 203 16.38 -1.15 0.50
CA ALA A 203 15.80 -2.18 1.34
C ALA A 203 16.70 -3.41 1.27
N LYS A 204 17.21 -3.87 2.41
CA LYS A 204 18.01 -5.10 2.44
C LYS A 204 17.07 -6.30 2.42
N GLY A 205 17.45 -7.37 1.73
CA GLY A 205 16.79 -8.68 1.86
C GLY A 205 16.98 -9.26 3.26
N ASP A 206 16.20 -10.26 3.59
CA ASP A 206 16.16 -10.91 4.92
C ASP A 206 15.93 -9.92 6.07
N GLN A 207 15.10 -8.91 5.83
CA GLN A 207 14.76 -7.90 6.82
C GLN A 207 13.25 -7.73 6.96
N ILE A 208 12.87 -7.42 8.19
CA ILE A 208 11.51 -7.00 8.54
C ILE A 208 11.41 -5.49 8.33
N HIS A 209 10.43 -5.08 7.56
CA HIS A 209 10.12 -3.69 7.31
C HIS A 209 8.76 -3.34 7.92
N ARG A 210 8.68 -2.20 8.59
CA ARG A 210 7.42 -1.61 9.04
C ARG A 210 7.01 -0.53 8.06
N LEU A 211 5.90 -0.74 7.39
CA LEU A 211 5.28 0.18 6.46
C LEU A 211 4.06 0.82 7.11
N GLN A 212 4.02 2.15 7.14
CA GLN A 212 2.89 2.90 7.66
C GLN A 212 2.37 3.83 6.58
N TRP A 213 1.06 3.83 6.41
CA TRP A 213 0.39 4.68 5.45
C TRP A 213 -0.84 5.31 6.08
N THR A 214 -0.85 6.63 6.16
CA THR A 214 -1.97 7.39 6.71
C THR A 214 -2.64 8.23 5.63
N ARG A 215 -3.94 8.41 5.76
CA ARG A 215 -4.73 9.32 4.94
C ARG A 215 -5.72 10.08 5.83
N THR A 216 -5.68 11.41 5.75
CA THR A 216 -6.63 12.27 6.46
C THR A 216 -7.93 12.42 5.68
N LYS A 217 -8.98 12.92 6.34
CA LYS A 217 -10.28 13.19 5.72
C LYS A 217 -10.20 14.20 4.56
N VAL A 218 -9.26 15.12 4.61
CA VAL A 218 -9.03 16.12 3.56
C VAL A 218 -8.12 15.62 2.43
N GLY A 219 -7.64 14.37 2.53
CA GLY A 219 -6.88 13.71 1.47
C GLY A 219 -5.37 13.82 1.58
N ASN A 220 -4.83 14.39 2.65
CA ASN A 220 -3.38 14.37 2.89
C ASN A 220 -2.96 12.92 3.21
N MET A 221 -1.86 12.49 2.63
CA MET A 221 -1.30 11.16 2.80
C MET A 221 0.17 11.23 3.21
N SER A 222 0.55 10.38 4.14
CA SER A 222 1.94 10.19 4.57
C SER A 222 2.28 8.71 4.55
N ILE A 223 3.43 8.38 3.99
CA ILE A 223 3.96 7.02 3.95
C ILE A 223 5.31 7.01 4.66
N SER A 224 5.47 6.08 5.61
CA SER A 224 6.72 5.89 6.33
C SER A 224 7.19 4.45 6.19
N LEU A 225 8.50 4.29 6.07
CA LEU A 225 9.19 3.00 6.08
C LEU A 225 10.17 2.99 7.25
N ASN A 226 10.03 2.02 8.15
CA ASN A 226 10.87 1.85 9.34
C ASN A 226 10.94 3.13 10.20
N GLY A 227 9.79 3.80 10.36
CA GLY A 227 9.66 5.03 11.14
C GLY A 227 10.12 6.32 10.44
N LYS A 228 10.73 6.22 9.25
CA LYS A 228 11.12 7.39 8.45
C LYS A 228 10.06 7.70 7.42
N THR A 229 9.51 8.91 7.44
CA THR A 229 8.60 9.39 6.38
C THR A 229 9.35 9.50 5.05
N ILE A 230 8.79 8.90 4.00
CA ILE A 230 9.38 8.81 2.66
C ILE A 230 8.55 9.48 1.58
N LEU A 231 7.21 9.53 1.75
CA LEU A 231 6.32 10.27 0.88
C LEU A 231 5.34 11.11 1.71
N GLN A 232 5.08 12.31 1.25
CA GLN A 232 4.01 13.18 1.75
C GLN A 232 3.34 13.85 0.57
N THR A 233 2.05 13.60 0.41
CA THR A 233 1.29 14.08 -0.75
C THR A 233 -0.17 14.29 -0.39
N ALA A 234 -0.97 14.76 -1.35
CA ALA A 234 -2.40 14.92 -1.17
C ALA A 234 -3.17 14.51 -2.42
N ASP A 235 -4.23 13.74 -2.24
CA ASP A 235 -5.19 13.43 -3.30
C ASP A 235 -6.62 13.41 -2.75
N ARG A 236 -7.52 14.13 -3.42
CA ARG A 236 -8.94 14.31 -3.03
C ARG A 236 -9.90 13.60 -3.98
N SER A 237 -9.42 12.69 -4.80
CA SER A 237 -10.21 12.02 -5.84
C SER A 237 -11.31 11.14 -5.26
N PHE A 238 -11.08 10.50 -4.12
CA PHE A 238 -12.08 9.67 -3.44
C PHE A 238 -12.58 10.37 -2.18
N LYS A 239 -13.90 10.51 -2.07
CA LYS A 239 -14.59 11.14 -0.93
C LYS A 239 -15.35 10.13 -0.09
N ASP A 240 -15.74 9.00 -0.69
CA ASP A 240 -16.52 7.96 -0.05
C ASP A 240 -15.66 6.93 0.65
N LYS A 241 -16.28 6.11 1.49
CA LYS A 241 -15.65 4.95 2.13
C LYS A 241 -15.17 3.95 1.09
N TYR A 242 -14.14 3.20 1.43
CA TYR A 242 -13.66 2.08 0.64
C TYR A 242 -14.42 0.81 1.01
N THR A 243 -14.62 -0.06 0.03
CA THR A 243 -15.30 -1.36 0.21
C THR A 243 -14.42 -2.33 0.98
N GLY A 244 -13.10 -2.21 0.82
CA GLY A 244 -12.17 -3.13 1.47
C GLY A 244 -10.71 -2.80 1.25
N ILE A 245 -9.90 -3.78 1.63
CA ILE A 245 -8.44 -3.77 1.57
C ILE A 245 -8.01 -4.89 0.64
N VAL A 246 -6.97 -4.67 -0.14
CA VAL A 246 -6.37 -5.69 -1.01
C VAL A 246 -4.87 -5.71 -0.81
N MET A 247 -4.30 -6.90 -0.83
CA MET A 247 -2.86 -7.13 -0.89
C MET A 247 -2.58 -7.96 -2.13
N ASN A 248 -1.61 -7.52 -2.90
CA ASN A 248 -1.14 -8.19 -4.10
C ASN A 248 0.35 -8.45 -3.97
N LYS A 249 0.80 -9.52 -4.59
CA LYS A 249 2.21 -9.87 -4.69
C LYS A 249 2.51 -10.30 -6.12
N GLN A 250 3.63 -9.84 -6.66
CA GLN A 250 4.15 -10.28 -7.94
C GLN A 250 5.62 -10.64 -7.80
N GLY A 251 5.93 -11.90 -8.00
CA GLY A 251 7.28 -12.42 -7.81
C GLY A 251 7.82 -12.23 -6.39
N GLY A 252 9.06 -12.58 -6.16
CA GLY A 252 9.75 -12.38 -4.89
C GLY A 252 9.21 -13.24 -3.73
N ALA A 253 9.77 -13.04 -2.55
CA ALA A 253 9.36 -13.70 -1.32
C ALA A 253 8.99 -12.68 -0.26
N PHE A 254 7.70 -12.59 0.04
CA PHE A 254 7.13 -11.66 1.01
C PHE A 254 6.22 -12.39 1.98
N ALA A 255 6.28 -12.01 3.25
CA ALA A 255 5.32 -12.44 4.24
C ALA A 255 4.82 -11.27 5.07
N VAL A 256 3.49 -11.11 5.17
CA VAL A 256 2.88 -10.13 6.07
C VAL A 256 2.80 -10.76 7.45
N LYS A 257 3.51 -10.19 8.42
CA LYS A 257 3.49 -10.67 9.80
C LYS A 257 2.33 -10.08 10.58
N GLN A 258 2.12 -8.78 10.45
CA GLN A 258 1.07 -8.04 11.14
C GLN A 258 0.44 -7.01 10.22
N LEU A 259 -0.84 -6.79 10.37
CA LEU A 259 -1.58 -5.75 9.68
C LEU A 259 -2.64 -5.16 10.60
N THR A 260 -2.49 -3.89 10.91
CA THR A 260 -3.51 -3.10 11.60
C THR A 260 -4.05 -2.03 10.65
N VAL A 261 -5.37 -1.94 10.54
CA VAL A 261 -6.05 -0.89 9.80
C VAL A 261 -7.03 -0.20 10.73
N GLN A 262 -6.88 1.10 10.84
CA GLN A 262 -7.72 1.95 11.65
C GLN A 262 -8.45 2.96 10.77
N GLY A 263 -9.59 3.43 11.26
CA GLY A 263 -10.41 4.44 10.59
C GLY A 263 -11.20 5.31 11.57
N THR A 264 -12.02 6.16 11.03
CA THR A 264 -12.91 7.06 11.79
C THR A 264 -14.28 6.41 12.04
#